data_40995ff98eebf2115966873dc662a31d
#
_entry.id   40995ff98eebf2115966873dc662a31d
#
_cell.length_a   1.000
_cell.length_b   1.000
_cell.length_c   1.000
_cell.angle_alpha   90.00
_cell.angle_beta   90.00
_cell.angle_gamma   90.00
#
_symmetry.space_group_name_H-M   'P 1'
#
loop_
_entity.id
_entity.type
_entity.pdbx_description
1 polymer ?
#
loop_
_entity_poly.entity_id
_entity_poly.type
_entity_poly.pdbx_seq_one_letter_code
_entity_poly.pdbx_strand_id
1 'polypeptide(L)'
;MKNLKHLFLIIFALLSCRAAMAQDYILDCYHSDDNVDRMQFFYNADNLLESCHSISNAGGEIDDLIDSLYYDERGNVIRIDFFQYYENEWIFPSYVTYTYDDNNHRLTRTNYNDWGSGFELQGIYTYSYDGDLLTSYEMTLGGTLLMRGTYTYGANGLLLQLLEEYNDAWGGTGWSNSALVTYTYDASGNCTNEESSYWENGWVPDSSIERAFDDNGNCLQRVKHSDGMIVDRVRYNYDEACPIDNVIMPYHPEPNYKWEKFAHRPISYAWETVNDGSQLVYVCDYIFEYRTFEGMPQNDIPASDMMTVYPNPAQGEMTLSLEGLRRYEIIDMNGRTVMQGQATGKRHTVDVSDLASGLYLVKAYNGQTWSTCKVQVK
;
A
#
# COMPACT_ATOMS: atom_id res chain seq x y z
N MET A 1 42.45 -16.80 1.40
CA MET A 1 41.55 -16.11 0.47
C MET A 1 40.42 -17.05 0.11
N LYS A 2 39.49 -17.21 0.99
CA LYS A 2 38.18 -17.87 0.83
C LYS A 2 37.29 -17.26 1.91
N ASN A 3 36.06 -16.89 1.57
CA ASN A 3 35.00 -16.35 2.39
C ASN A 3 34.84 -14.82 2.34
N LEU A 4 34.31 -14.34 1.21
CA LEU A 4 33.57 -13.09 1.15
C LEU A 4 32.55 -13.20 0.00
N LYS A 5 31.61 -14.14 0.12
CA LYS A 5 30.52 -14.35 -0.85
C LYS A 5 29.14 -14.58 -0.19
N HIS A 6 28.92 -14.10 1.03
CA HIS A 6 27.65 -14.38 1.73
C HIS A 6 27.09 -13.15 2.45
N LEU A 7 27.05 -11.99 1.80
CA LEU A 7 26.42 -10.83 2.44
C LEU A 7 25.54 -9.99 1.51
N PHE A 8 25.02 -10.51 0.41
CA PHE A 8 24.14 -9.74 -0.48
C PHE A 8 22.98 -10.57 -1.04
N LEU A 9 22.29 -11.33 -0.18
CA LEU A 9 21.12 -12.13 -0.57
C LEU A 9 19.94 -11.93 0.37
N ILE A 10 19.63 -10.70 0.81
CA ILE A 10 18.57 -10.46 1.81
C ILE A 10 17.55 -9.39 1.40
N ILE A 11 17.40 -9.08 0.12
CA ILE A 11 16.27 -8.17 -0.25
C ILE A 11 15.23 -8.81 -1.16
N PHE A 12 15.47 -9.98 -1.77
CA PHE A 12 14.46 -10.60 -2.65
C PHE A 12 14.21 -12.09 -2.44
N ALA A 13 14.79 -12.72 -1.43
CA ALA A 13 14.62 -14.15 -1.15
C ALA A 13 13.79 -14.45 0.11
N LEU A 14 12.85 -13.60 0.48
CA LEU A 14 11.98 -13.84 1.66
C LEU A 14 10.65 -14.53 1.35
N LEU A 15 10.46 -15.04 0.14
CA LEU A 15 9.24 -15.77 -0.21
C LEU A 15 9.39 -17.28 -0.33
N SER A 16 10.59 -17.88 -0.16
CA SER A 16 10.70 -19.33 -0.33
C SER A 16 11.40 -20.13 0.77
N CYS A 17 11.78 -19.51 1.88
CA CYS A 17 12.26 -20.25 3.04
C CYS A 17 11.89 -19.53 4.34
N ARG A 18 10.63 -19.57 4.75
CA ARG A 18 10.25 -19.35 6.14
C ARG A 18 10.75 -20.54 6.97
N ALA A 19 12.08 -20.55 7.24
CA ALA A 19 12.56 -21.22 8.44
C ALA A 19 11.92 -20.46 9.59
N ALA A 20 11.17 -21.17 10.42
CA ALA A 20 10.37 -20.67 11.52
C ALA A 20 11.19 -19.78 12.47
N MET A 21 11.37 -18.53 12.16
CA MET A 21 11.54 -17.48 13.13
C MET A 21 10.13 -17.18 13.63
N ALA A 22 9.87 -17.39 14.89
CA ALA A 22 8.60 -17.06 15.50
C ALA A 22 8.40 -15.55 15.35
N GLN A 23 7.56 -15.15 14.42
CA GLN A 23 7.12 -13.75 14.33
C GLN A 23 6.13 -13.55 15.46
N ASP A 24 6.47 -12.67 16.39
CA ASP A 24 5.69 -12.48 17.62
C ASP A 24 4.54 -11.48 17.42
N TYR A 25 4.65 -10.61 16.41
CA TYR A 25 3.73 -9.50 16.18
C TYR A 25 3.35 -9.31 14.72
N ILE A 26 2.17 -8.75 14.48
CA ILE A 26 1.71 -8.28 13.18
C ILE A 26 1.18 -6.86 13.34
N LEU A 27 1.57 -5.94 12.45
CA LEU A 27 1.05 -4.57 12.48
C LEU A 27 -0.44 -4.59 12.09
N ASP A 28 -1.29 -4.19 13.03
CA ASP A 28 -2.74 -4.20 12.85
C ASP A 28 -3.25 -2.87 12.29
N CYS A 29 -2.81 -1.77 12.89
CA CYS A 29 -3.09 -0.44 12.37
C CYS A 29 -2.04 0.58 12.82
N TYR A 30 -2.08 1.78 12.21
CA TYR A 30 -1.57 2.98 12.84
C TYR A 30 -2.61 4.10 12.72
N HIS A 31 -2.62 5.02 13.67
CA HIS A 31 -3.59 6.10 13.71
C HIS A 31 -3.01 7.33 14.41
N SER A 32 -3.55 8.52 14.11
CA SER A 32 -3.24 9.74 14.85
C SER A 32 -3.70 9.62 16.31
N ASP A 33 -3.08 10.35 17.22
CA ASP A 33 -3.37 10.33 18.65
C ASP A 33 -4.82 10.80 18.98
N ASP A 34 -5.43 11.57 18.08
CA ASP A 34 -6.85 11.97 18.15
C ASP A 34 -7.80 10.98 17.42
N ASN A 35 -7.28 9.91 16.82
CA ASN A 35 -8.00 8.92 16.02
C ASN A 35 -8.77 9.48 14.80
N VAL A 36 -8.36 10.63 14.28
CA VAL A 36 -8.97 11.24 13.08
C VAL A 36 -8.43 10.58 11.82
N ASP A 37 -7.11 10.38 11.76
CA ASP A 37 -6.45 9.67 10.67
C ASP A 37 -6.12 8.25 11.10
N ARG A 38 -6.43 7.27 10.26
CA ARG A 38 -6.21 5.86 10.56
C ARG A 38 -5.90 5.07 9.30
N MET A 39 -4.95 4.13 9.40
CA MET A 39 -4.69 3.08 8.44
C MET A 39 -4.84 1.72 9.13
N GLN A 40 -5.82 0.94 8.73
CA GLN A 40 -6.09 -0.40 9.24
C GLN A 40 -5.66 -1.45 8.23
N PHE A 41 -5.01 -2.52 8.68
CA PHE A 41 -4.54 -3.62 7.84
C PHE A 41 -5.31 -4.90 8.13
N PHE A 42 -5.68 -5.60 7.06
CA PHE A 42 -6.37 -6.89 7.13
C PHE A 42 -5.54 -7.93 6.40
N TYR A 43 -5.37 -9.10 7.00
CA TYR A 43 -4.51 -10.14 6.49
C TYR A 43 -5.30 -11.42 6.24
N ASN A 44 -4.92 -12.14 5.18
CA ASN A 44 -5.47 -13.46 4.89
C ASN A 44 -4.86 -14.54 5.81
N ALA A 45 -5.28 -15.81 5.62
CA ALA A 45 -4.80 -16.93 6.41
C ALA A 45 -3.28 -17.20 6.27
N ASP A 46 -2.67 -16.74 5.21
CA ASP A 46 -1.23 -16.85 4.94
C ASP A 46 -0.44 -15.64 5.46
N ASN A 47 -1.10 -14.73 6.20
CA ASN A 47 -0.56 -13.45 6.70
C ASN A 47 -0.07 -12.51 5.59
N LEU A 48 -0.63 -12.60 4.41
CA LEU A 48 -0.46 -11.63 3.35
C LEU A 48 -1.52 -10.52 3.51
N LEU A 49 -1.17 -9.28 3.24
CA LEU A 49 -2.07 -8.14 3.32
C LEU A 49 -3.24 -8.32 2.34
N GLU A 50 -4.43 -8.60 2.83
CA GLU A 50 -5.63 -8.78 1.99
C GLU A 50 -6.26 -7.45 1.62
N SER A 51 -6.31 -6.52 2.58
CA SER A 51 -6.76 -5.16 2.32
C SER A 51 -6.18 -4.17 3.32
N CYS A 52 -6.16 -2.90 2.93
CA CYS A 52 -5.93 -1.80 3.86
C CYS A 52 -7.05 -0.76 3.72
N HIS A 53 -7.42 -0.16 4.85
CA HIS A 53 -8.45 0.85 4.94
C HIS A 53 -7.84 2.13 5.52
N SER A 54 -7.82 3.18 4.71
CA SER A 54 -7.30 4.49 5.07
C SER A 54 -8.44 5.46 5.28
N ILE A 55 -8.46 6.12 6.43
CA ILE A 55 -9.35 7.23 6.73
C ILE A 55 -8.47 8.41 7.07
N SER A 56 -8.69 9.55 6.42
CA SER A 56 -8.01 10.79 6.76
C SER A 56 -8.99 11.97 6.72
N ASN A 57 -8.72 12.98 7.52
CA ASN A 57 -9.51 14.21 7.56
C ASN A 57 -8.60 15.42 7.31
N ALA A 58 -8.36 15.70 6.06
CA ALA A 58 -7.59 16.86 5.64
C ALA A 58 -8.52 18.06 5.40
N GLY A 59 -8.54 19.01 6.36
CA GLY A 59 -9.28 20.27 6.19
C GLY A 59 -10.80 20.18 6.26
N GLY A 60 -11.34 19.09 6.85
CA GLY A 60 -12.79 18.88 7.03
C GLY A 60 -13.45 18.03 5.95
N GLU A 61 -12.70 17.58 4.95
CA GLU A 61 -13.12 16.55 4.00
C GLU A 61 -12.56 15.21 4.46
N ILE A 62 -13.42 14.19 4.51
CA ILE A 62 -13.02 12.84 4.88
C ILE A 62 -12.67 12.07 3.61
N ASP A 63 -11.41 11.72 3.47
CA ASP A 63 -10.97 10.71 2.51
C ASP A 63 -11.08 9.34 3.17
N ASP A 64 -11.86 8.45 2.56
CA ASP A 64 -12.09 7.09 3.02
C ASP A 64 -11.80 6.14 1.84
N LEU A 65 -10.70 5.40 1.96
CA LEU A 65 -10.13 4.61 0.88
C LEU A 65 -9.93 3.16 1.31
N ILE A 66 -10.24 2.22 0.44
CA ILE A 66 -9.94 0.81 0.65
C ILE A 66 -9.17 0.28 -0.57
N ASP A 67 -8.01 -0.32 -0.29
CA ASP A 67 -7.27 -1.10 -1.28
C ASP A 67 -7.46 -2.58 -0.98
N SER A 68 -7.80 -3.38 -2.00
CA SER A 68 -7.96 -4.83 -1.89
C SER A 68 -6.93 -5.54 -2.77
N LEU A 69 -6.14 -6.44 -2.17
CA LEU A 69 -5.02 -7.11 -2.81
C LEU A 69 -5.36 -8.56 -3.14
N TYR A 70 -4.94 -9.00 -4.31
CA TYR A 70 -5.14 -10.37 -4.81
C TYR A 70 -3.79 -10.99 -5.14
N TYR A 71 -3.63 -12.27 -4.86
CA TYR A 71 -2.36 -12.99 -4.93
C TYR A 71 -2.40 -14.18 -5.90
N ASP A 72 -1.26 -14.50 -6.50
CA ASP A 72 -1.04 -15.80 -7.14
C ASP A 72 -0.68 -16.88 -6.11
N GLU A 73 -0.50 -18.13 -6.57
CA GLU A 73 -0.13 -19.27 -5.72
C GLU A 73 1.27 -19.13 -5.07
N ARG A 74 2.10 -18.19 -5.59
CA ARG A 74 3.45 -17.91 -5.09
C ARG A 74 3.47 -16.77 -4.07
N GLY A 75 2.31 -16.13 -3.82
CA GLY A 75 2.17 -14.98 -2.93
C GLY A 75 2.54 -13.64 -3.56
N ASN A 76 2.61 -13.54 -4.88
CA ASN A 76 2.79 -12.26 -5.56
C ASN A 76 1.45 -11.54 -5.71
N VAL A 77 1.42 -10.24 -5.48
CA VAL A 77 0.24 -9.41 -5.73
C VAL A 77 -0.01 -9.31 -7.22
N ILE A 78 -1.09 -9.90 -7.72
CA ILE A 78 -1.44 -9.87 -9.15
C ILE A 78 -2.44 -8.78 -9.50
N ARG A 79 -3.15 -8.23 -8.51
CA ARG A 79 -4.11 -7.15 -8.70
C ARG A 79 -4.33 -6.39 -7.41
N ILE A 80 -4.62 -5.10 -7.53
CA ILE A 80 -5.13 -4.24 -6.47
C ILE A 80 -6.33 -3.50 -6.99
N ASP A 81 -7.44 -3.55 -6.25
CA ASP A 81 -8.64 -2.77 -6.48
C ASP A 81 -8.65 -1.60 -5.51
N PHE A 82 -8.84 -0.39 -6.03
CA PHE A 82 -8.93 0.84 -5.24
C PHE A 82 -10.38 1.25 -5.12
N PHE A 83 -10.85 1.45 -3.90
CA PHE A 83 -12.19 1.94 -3.60
C PHE A 83 -12.08 3.27 -2.87
N GLN A 84 -12.98 4.18 -3.20
CA GLN A 84 -13.07 5.49 -2.56
C GLN A 84 -14.51 5.77 -2.15
N TYR A 85 -14.68 6.33 -0.95
CA TYR A 85 -15.98 6.85 -0.53
C TYR A 85 -16.13 8.28 -1.02
N TYR A 86 -17.09 8.52 -1.90
CA TYR A 86 -17.33 9.82 -2.51
C TYR A 86 -18.84 10.09 -2.63
N GLU A 87 -19.30 11.31 -2.30
CA GLU A 87 -20.71 11.71 -2.37
C GLU A 87 -21.68 10.73 -1.68
N ASN A 88 -21.29 10.19 -0.51
CA ASN A 88 -22.02 9.19 0.27
C ASN A 88 -22.16 7.80 -0.37
N GLU A 89 -21.32 7.48 -1.34
CA GLU A 89 -21.28 6.18 -2.00
C GLU A 89 -19.83 5.67 -2.11
N TRP A 90 -19.65 4.34 -2.01
CA TRP A 90 -18.40 3.71 -2.40
C TRP A 90 -18.34 3.59 -3.90
N ILE A 91 -17.31 4.15 -4.50
CA ILE A 91 -17.00 4.00 -5.91
C ILE A 91 -15.78 3.11 -6.10
N PHE A 92 -15.66 2.49 -7.27
CA PHE A 92 -14.52 1.69 -7.68
C PHE A 92 -13.86 2.36 -8.91
N PRO A 93 -13.06 3.42 -8.70
CA PRO A 93 -12.58 4.24 -9.79
C PRO A 93 -11.40 3.64 -10.54
N SER A 94 -10.64 2.71 -9.94
CA SER A 94 -9.42 2.20 -10.56
C SER A 94 -8.97 0.85 -10.01
N TYR A 95 -8.18 0.15 -10.83
CA TYR A 95 -7.41 -1.01 -10.40
C TYR A 95 -6.09 -1.11 -11.16
N VAL A 96 -5.16 -1.85 -10.60
CA VAL A 96 -3.91 -2.21 -11.26
C VAL A 96 -3.75 -3.73 -11.29
N THR A 97 -3.08 -4.24 -12.33
CA THR A 97 -2.70 -5.66 -12.41
C THR A 97 -1.20 -5.80 -12.62
N TYR A 98 -0.65 -6.93 -12.19
CA TYR A 98 0.78 -7.23 -12.26
C TYR A 98 1.01 -8.61 -12.86
N THR A 99 2.14 -8.76 -13.55
CA THR A 99 2.66 -10.07 -13.96
C THR A 99 4.09 -10.22 -13.48
N TYR A 100 4.53 -11.46 -13.32
CA TYR A 100 5.84 -11.80 -12.78
C TYR A 100 6.51 -12.91 -13.59
N ASP A 101 7.84 -12.96 -13.55
CA ASP A 101 8.60 -14.09 -14.05
C ASP A 101 8.68 -15.23 -13.01
N ASP A 102 9.43 -16.28 -13.35
CA ASP A 102 9.62 -17.43 -12.46
C ASP A 102 10.48 -17.12 -11.22
N ASN A 103 11.22 -16.02 -11.22
CA ASN A 103 12.02 -15.53 -10.10
C ASN A 103 11.26 -14.51 -9.22
N ASN A 104 9.96 -14.28 -9.49
CA ASN A 104 9.12 -13.27 -8.86
C ASN A 104 9.52 -11.81 -9.17
N HIS A 105 10.28 -11.56 -10.23
CA HIS A 105 10.47 -10.21 -10.71
C HIS A 105 9.20 -9.72 -11.40
N ARG A 106 8.75 -8.51 -11.07
CA ARG A 106 7.58 -7.88 -11.69
C ARG A 106 7.89 -7.57 -13.16
N LEU A 107 7.19 -8.23 -14.08
CA LEU A 107 7.35 -7.98 -15.51
C LEU A 107 6.50 -6.80 -16.00
N THR A 108 5.26 -6.71 -15.50
CA THR A 108 4.36 -5.64 -15.90
C THR A 108 3.56 -5.08 -14.73
N ARG A 109 3.12 -3.82 -14.89
CA ARG A 109 2.08 -3.15 -14.11
C ARG A 109 1.14 -2.48 -15.10
N THR A 110 -0.13 -2.81 -15.07
CA THR A 110 -1.14 -2.27 -15.99
C THR A 110 -2.21 -1.53 -15.19
N ASN A 111 -2.46 -0.27 -15.54
CA ASN A 111 -3.38 0.61 -14.84
C ASN A 111 -4.68 0.75 -15.60
N TYR A 112 -5.79 0.73 -14.88
CA TYR A 112 -7.14 0.93 -15.41
C TYR A 112 -7.91 1.92 -14.55
N ASN A 113 -8.58 2.90 -15.18
CA ASN A 113 -9.47 3.83 -14.50
C ASN A 113 -10.86 3.81 -15.16
N ASP A 114 -11.90 4.02 -14.36
CA ASP A 114 -13.27 4.25 -14.82
C ASP A 114 -13.62 5.73 -14.64
N TRP A 115 -13.91 6.39 -15.76
CA TRP A 115 -14.36 7.78 -15.79
C TRP A 115 -15.89 7.89 -16.03
N GLY A 116 -16.64 6.79 -15.73
CA GLY A 116 -18.09 6.70 -15.91
C GLY A 116 -18.54 6.04 -17.21
N SER A 117 -17.60 5.55 -18.03
CA SER A 117 -17.86 4.80 -19.27
C SER A 117 -17.40 3.35 -19.23
N GLY A 118 -16.91 2.88 -18.09
CA GLY A 118 -16.24 1.61 -17.87
C GLY A 118 -14.73 1.77 -17.80
N PHE A 119 -14.04 0.69 -17.42
CA PHE A 119 -12.58 0.73 -17.22
C PHE A 119 -11.84 0.91 -18.53
N GLU A 120 -11.00 1.93 -18.57
CA GLU A 120 -10.11 2.24 -19.68
C GLU A 120 -8.66 2.05 -19.28
N LEU A 121 -7.85 1.51 -20.21
CA LEU A 121 -6.42 1.35 -20.03
C LEU A 121 -5.73 2.72 -19.93
N GLN A 122 -4.99 2.95 -18.84
CA GLN A 122 -4.24 4.19 -18.61
C GLN A 122 -2.75 4.04 -18.92
N GLY A 123 -2.23 2.82 -18.96
CA GLY A 123 -0.84 2.55 -19.31
C GLY A 123 -0.38 1.17 -18.88
N ILE A 124 0.63 0.69 -19.60
CA ILE A 124 1.33 -0.55 -19.29
C ILE A 124 2.79 -0.21 -19.03
N TYR A 125 3.25 -0.49 -17.81
CA TYR A 125 4.65 -0.45 -17.44
C TYR A 125 5.25 -1.83 -17.63
N THR A 126 6.40 -1.89 -18.30
CA THR A 126 7.18 -3.12 -18.50
C THR A 126 8.55 -2.93 -17.85
N TYR A 127 8.99 -3.89 -17.08
CA TYR A 127 10.22 -3.81 -16.26
C TYR A 127 11.28 -4.76 -16.79
N SER A 128 12.54 -4.33 -16.74
CA SER A 128 13.71 -5.11 -17.15
C SER A 128 14.73 -5.23 -16.02
N TYR A 129 15.40 -6.37 -15.94
CA TYR A 129 16.30 -6.71 -14.84
C TYR A 129 17.67 -7.20 -15.37
N ASP A 130 18.70 -7.00 -14.55
CA ASP A 130 20.01 -7.68 -14.66
C ASP A 130 20.24 -8.46 -13.36
N GLY A 131 20.06 -9.79 -13.42
CA GLY A 131 19.88 -10.59 -12.21
C GLY A 131 18.66 -10.11 -11.43
N ASP A 132 18.85 -9.76 -10.16
CA ASP A 132 17.78 -9.24 -9.27
C ASP A 132 17.68 -7.71 -9.29
N LEU A 133 18.53 -7.00 -10.04
CA LEU A 133 18.53 -5.56 -10.11
C LEU A 133 17.58 -5.05 -11.20
N LEU A 134 16.61 -4.23 -10.85
CA LEU A 134 15.74 -3.53 -11.79
C LEU A 134 16.55 -2.48 -12.56
N THR A 135 16.74 -2.67 -13.86
CA THR A 135 17.58 -1.77 -14.68
C THR A 135 16.80 -0.72 -15.42
N SER A 136 15.56 -1.02 -15.81
CA SER A 136 14.71 -0.04 -16.50
C SER A 136 13.25 -0.39 -16.41
N TYR A 137 12.42 0.60 -16.71
CA TYR A 137 11.03 0.40 -17.08
C TYR A 137 10.66 1.22 -18.31
N GLU A 138 9.64 0.77 -19.02
CA GLU A 138 9.01 1.48 -20.12
C GLU A 138 7.50 1.56 -19.88
N MET A 139 6.88 2.70 -20.24
CA MET A 139 5.43 2.89 -20.15
C MET A 139 4.84 3.13 -21.53
N THR A 140 3.86 2.32 -21.90
CA THR A 140 3.15 2.40 -23.15
C THR A 140 1.67 2.65 -22.96
N LEU A 141 1.05 3.39 -23.89
CA LEU A 141 -0.40 3.58 -23.98
C LEU A 141 -0.81 3.51 -25.46
N GLY A 142 -1.82 2.70 -25.76
CA GLY A 142 -2.27 2.50 -27.14
C GLY A 142 -1.21 1.99 -28.11
N GLY A 143 -0.19 1.27 -27.60
CA GLY A 143 0.97 0.79 -28.35
C GLY A 143 2.05 1.85 -28.61
N THR A 144 1.89 3.06 -28.08
CA THR A 144 2.90 4.13 -28.16
C THR A 144 3.71 4.14 -26.88
N LEU A 145 5.05 4.11 -27.00
CA LEU A 145 5.98 4.24 -25.90
C LEU A 145 6.06 5.72 -25.48
N LEU A 146 5.63 6.03 -24.26
CA LEU A 146 5.47 7.40 -23.76
C LEU A 146 6.53 7.81 -22.75
N MET A 147 7.00 6.87 -21.92
CA MET A 147 7.94 7.15 -20.84
C MET A 147 8.90 5.98 -20.69
N ARG A 148 10.10 6.26 -20.22
CA ARG A 148 11.06 5.25 -19.76
C ARG A 148 11.82 5.75 -18.54
N GLY A 149 12.20 4.81 -17.66
CA GLY A 149 13.06 5.05 -16.52
C GLY A 149 14.30 4.16 -16.59
N THR A 150 15.45 4.69 -16.25
CA THR A 150 16.73 3.96 -16.19
C THR A 150 17.31 4.06 -14.79
N TYR A 151 17.63 2.92 -14.20
CA TYR A 151 18.23 2.80 -12.87
C TYR A 151 19.74 2.60 -12.99
N THR A 152 20.51 3.34 -12.21
CA THR A 152 21.97 3.21 -12.15
C THR A 152 22.39 2.83 -10.74
N TYR A 153 23.22 1.79 -10.65
CA TYR A 153 23.68 1.24 -9.37
C TYR A 153 25.18 1.43 -9.18
N GLY A 154 25.59 1.57 -7.92
CA GLY A 154 27.00 1.53 -7.54
C GLY A 154 27.56 0.09 -7.58
N ALA A 155 28.88 -0.03 -7.48
CA ALA A 155 29.56 -1.33 -7.45
C ALA A 155 29.16 -2.23 -6.25
N ASN A 156 28.55 -1.63 -5.23
CA ASN A 156 27.99 -2.30 -4.05
C ASN A 156 26.51 -2.71 -4.21
N GLY A 157 25.92 -2.50 -5.39
CA GLY A 157 24.52 -2.82 -5.68
C GLY A 157 23.50 -1.80 -5.12
N LEU A 158 23.95 -0.69 -4.54
CA LEU A 158 23.03 0.36 -4.08
C LEU A 158 22.59 1.23 -5.26
N LEU A 159 21.31 1.58 -5.30
CA LEU A 159 20.72 2.47 -6.31
C LEU A 159 21.29 3.88 -6.14
N LEU A 160 21.94 4.40 -7.16
CA LEU A 160 22.49 5.76 -7.14
C LEU A 160 21.60 6.78 -7.85
N GLN A 161 20.89 6.33 -8.88
CA GLN A 161 20.11 7.24 -9.73
C GLN A 161 18.95 6.53 -10.40
N LEU A 162 17.83 7.25 -10.54
CA LEU A 162 16.75 6.99 -11.49
C LEU A 162 16.65 8.19 -12.42
N LEU A 163 16.84 7.95 -13.72
CA LEU A 163 16.58 8.93 -14.79
C LEU A 163 15.27 8.57 -15.47
N GLU A 164 14.35 9.51 -15.55
CA GLU A 164 13.10 9.38 -16.30
C GLU A 164 13.12 10.30 -17.51
N GLU A 165 12.63 9.77 -18.63
CA GLU A 165 12.51 10.46 -19.89
C GLU A 165 11.09 10.25 -20.45
N TYR A 166 10.54 11.26 -21.10
CA TYR A 166 9.31 11.11 -21.86
C TYR A 166 9.55 11.25 -23.36
N ASN A 167 8.70 10.60 -24.12
CA ASN A 167 8.69 10.69 -25.58
C ASN A 167 7.70 11.77 -26.01
N ASP A 168 8.18 12.81 -26.66
CA ASP A 168 7.36 13.84 -27.25
C ASP A 168 6.71 13.33 -28.57
N ALA A 169 5.86 12.31 -28.44
CA ALA A 169 5.17 11.69 -29.57
C ALA A 169 4.14 12.61 -30.24
N TRP A 170 3.84 13.78 -29.66
CA TRP A 170 2.80 14.70 -30.12
C TRP A 170 3.34 15.86 -30.96
N GLY A 171 4.62 15.90 -31.27
CA GLY A 171 5.20 16.95 -32.10
C GLY A 171 6.69 17.19 -31.96
N GLY A 172 7.34 16.50 -31.05
CA GLY A 172 8.79 16.55 -30.86
C GLY A 172 9.55 15.46 -31.61
N THR A 173 10.86 15.58 -31.60
CA THR A 173 11.75 14.71 -32.41
C THR A 173 12.51 13.70 -31.57
N GLY A 174 11.96 13.25 -30.42
CA GLY A 174 12.65 12.24 -29.64
C GLY A 174 12.38 12.28 -28.15
N TRP A 175 13.28 11.67 -27.39
CA TRP A 175 13.26 11.61 -25.96
C TRP A 175 13.75 12.88 -25.32
N SER A 176 13.04 13.35 -24.29
CA SER A 176 13.42 14.48 -23.45
C SER A 176 13.53 14.02 -22.00
N ASN A 177 14.50 14.53 -21.27
CA ASN A 177 14.57 14.31 -19.83
C ASN A 177 13.28 14.82 -19.15
N SER A 178 12.84 14.14 -18.11
CA SER A 178 11.67 14.49 -17.29
C SER A 178 12.06 14.70 -15.84
N ALA A 179 12.52 13.63 -15.19
CA ALA A 179 12.93 13.66 -13.80
C ALA A 179 14.25 12.93 -13.58
N LEU A 180 14.96 13.36 -12.56
CA LEU A 180 16.17 12.75 -12.06
C LEU A 180 16.07 12.62 -10.55
N VAL A 181 16.18 11.40 -10.05
CA VAL A 181 16.28 11.14 -8.61
C VAL A 181 17.66 10.58 -8.32
N THR A 182 18.35 11.16 -7.34
CA THR A 182 19.68 10.69 -6.89
C THR A 182 19.62 10.28 -5.43
N TYR A 183 20.44 9.27 -5.08
CA TYR A 183 20.45 8.67 -3.75
C TYR A 183 21.87 8.70 -3.18
N THR A 184 21.97 9.08 -1.90
CA THR A 184 23.22 9.00 -1.14
C THR A 184 23.05 8.12 0.09
N TYR A 185 24.15 7.50 0.51
CA TYR A 185 24.12 6.48 1.56
C TYR A 185 25.24 6.73 2.58
N ASP A 186 24.97 6.33 3.82
CA ASP A 186 26.00 6.24 4.84
C ASP A 186 26.89 5.00 4.65
N ALA A 187 27.90 4.84 5.53
CA ALA A 187 28.81 3.71 5.48
C ALA A 187 28.14 2.35 5.76
N SER A 188 26.96 2.35 6.39
CA SER A 188 26.16 1.18 6.69
C SER A 188 25.17 0.83 5.56
N GLY A 189 25.13 1.64 4.50
CA GLY A 189 24.24 1.45 3.35
C GLY A 189 22.80 1.94 3.59
N ASN A 190 22.59 2.81 4.58
CA ASN A 190 21.30 3.45 4.79
C ASN A 190 21.19 4.65 3.84
N CYS A 191 20.06 4.80 3.13
CA CYS A 191 19.81 5.93 2.24
C CYS A 191 19.56 7.19 3.09
N THR A 192 20.56 8.05 3.17
CA THR A 192 20.50 9.28 3.97
C THR A 192 19.91 10.45 3.23
N ASN A 193 20.01 10.47 1.89
CA ASN A 193 19.42 11.53 1.10
C ASN A 193 18.87 10.99 -0.22
N GLU A 194 17.74 11.54 -0.64
CA GLU A 194 17.07 11.33 -1.91
C GLU A 194 16.76 12.72 -2.46
N GLU A 195 17.31 13.07 -3.63
CA GLU A 195 17.11 14.35 -4.27
C GLU A 195 16.39 14.17 -5.60
N SER A 196 15.30 14.90 -5.79
CA SER A 196 14.53 14.93 -7.03
C SER A 196 14.73 16.26 -7.75
N SER A 197 14.88 16.18 -9.07
CA SER A 197 14.95 17.33 -9.97
C SER A 197 14.08 17.06 -11.19
N TYR A 198 13.46 18.11 -11.72
CA TYR A 198 12.77 18.07 -13.01
C TYR A 198 13.60 18.76 -14.10
N TRP A 199 13.25 18.48 -15.36
CA TRP A 199 13.97 19.03 -16.51
C TRP A 199 13.28 20.25 -17.10
N GLU A 200 13.98 21.41 -17.11
CA GLU A 200 13.55 22.65 -17.78
C GLU A 200 14.75 23.32 -18.48
N ASN A 201 15.19 22.77 -19.64
CA ASN A 201 16.43 23.16 -20.32
C ASN A 201 17.70 23.00 -19.47
N GLY A 202 17.64 22.20 -18.41
CA GLY A 202 18.64 21.89 -17.39
C GLY A 202 17.93 21.27 -16.19
N TRP A 203 18.67 20.60 -15.31
CA TRP A 203 18.11 20.05 -14.08
C TRP A 203 17.81 21.17 -13.08
N VAL A 204 16.56 21.24 -12.65
CA VAL A 204 16.07 22.15 -11.62
C VAL A 204 15.73 21.34 -10.38
N PRO A 205 16.33 21.60 -9.21
CA PRO A 205 15.94 20.94 -7.97
C PRO A 205 14.45 21.12 -7.67
N ASP A 206 13.79 20.05 -7.27
CA ASP A 206 12.35 20.01 -6.94
C ASP A 206 12.15 19.74 -5.45
N SER A 207 12.58 18.55 -5.02
CA SER A 207 12.40 18.13 -3.64
C SER A 207 13.56 17.27 -3.16
N SER A 208 13.72 17.16 -1.84
CA SER A 208 14.62 16.19 -1.23
C SER A 208 14.03 15.58 0.03
N ILE A 209 14.51 14.37 0.36
CA ILE A 209 14.19 13.68 1.59
C ILE A 209 15.50 13.33 2.29
N GLU A 210 15.72 13.93 3.45
CA GLU A 210 16.86 13.64 4.31
C GLU A 210 16.43 12.67 5.40
N ARG A 211 17.29 11.68 5.72
CA ARG A 211 17.06 10.68 6.77
C ARG A 211 18.24 10.61 7.71
N ALA A 212 17.96 10.48 8.99
CA ALA A 212 18.94 10.20 10.03
C ALA A 212 18.66 8.83 10.63
N PHE A 213 19.73 8.06 10.85
CA PHE A 213 19.66 6.70 11.40
C PHE A 213 20.43 6.60 12.71
N ASP A 214 20.00 5.67 13.58
CA ASP A 214 20.80 5.27 14.75
C ASP A 214 21.87 4.21 14.36
N ASP A 215 22.68 3.83 15.34
CA ASP A 215 23.74 2.82 15.17
C ASP A 215 23.17 1.42 14.85
N ASN A 216 21.90 1.16 15.13
CA ASN A 216 21.21 -0.10 14.84
C ASN A 216 20.59 -0.11 13.44
N GLY A 217 20.48 1.05 12.78
CA GLY A 217 19.88 1.22 11.46
C GLY A 217 18.39 1.53 11.47
N ASN A 218 17.84 2.00 12.62
CA ASN A 218 16.50 2.58 12.66
C ASN A 218 16.51 3.98 12.05
N CYS A 219 15.56 4.30 11.20
CA CYS A 219 15.32 5.67 10.75
C CYS A 219 14.76 6.50 11.91
N LEU A 220 15.57 7.36 12.49
CA LEU A 220 15.13 8.21 13.60
C LEU A 220 14.30 9.40 13.11
N GLN A 221 14.63 9.92 11.95
CA GLN A 221 14.00 11.10 11.40
C GLN A 221 14.00 11.07 9.88
N ARG A 222 12.91 11.55 9.31
CA ARG A 222 12.79 11.92 7.89
C ARG A 222 12.39 13.39 7.80
N VAL A 223 13.08 14.16 6.97
CA VAL A 223 12.76 15.56 6.67
C VAL A 223 12.56 15.70 5.16
N LYS A 224 11.42 16.22 4.75
CA LYS A 224 11.13 16.52 3.35
C LYS A 224 11.29 18.01 3.09
N HIS A 225 11.97 18.31 1.99
CA HIS A 225 12.11 19.66 1.47
C HIS A 225 11.39 19.76 0.11
N SER A 226 10.87 20.94 -0.19
CA SER A 226 10.40 21.34 -1.52
C SER A 226 10.85 22.79 -1.75
N ASP A 227 11.37 23.09 -2.93
CA ASP A 227 11.95 24.41 -3.26
C ASP A 227 13.01 24.90 -2.24
N GLY A 228 13.77 23.96 -1.66
CA GLY A 228 14.80 24.23 -0.66
C GLY A 228 14.27 24.58 0.74
N MET A 229 12.97 24.50 0.97
CA MET A 229 12.32 24.72 2.27
C MET A 229 11.82 23.41 2.86
N ILE A 230 11.92 23.26 4.20
CA ILE A 230 11.32 22.12 4.88
C ILE A 230 9.81 22.24 4.72
N VAL A 231 9.16 21.11 4.30
CA VAL A 231 7.70 21.02 4.19
C VAL A 231 7.10 20.10 5.24
N ASP A 232 7.79 19.01 5.59
CA ASP A 232 7.39 18.14 6.68
C ASP A 232 8.60 17.50 7.37
N ARG A 233 8.38 17.03 8.60
CA ARG A 233 9.31 16.22 9.36
C ARG A 233 8.57 15.14 10.14
N VAL A 234 9.12 13.94 10.09
CA VAL A 234 8.65 12.78 10.85
C VAL A 234 9.77 12.29 11.75
N ARG A 235 9.46 12.00 13.02
CA ARG A 235 10.40 11.43 13.99
C ARG A 235 9.82 10.15 14.58
N TYR A 236 10.56 9.06 14.50
CA TYR A 236 10.13 7.73 14.92
C TYR A 236 10.62 7.37 16.31
N ASN A 237 9.81 6.61 17.02
CA ASN A 237 10.15 5.96 18.29
C ASN A 237 10.04 4.44 18.13
N TYR A 238 10.90 3.70 18.83
CA TYR A 238 11.06 2.26 18.68
C TYR A 238 10.97 1.52 20.01
N ASP A 239 10.50 0.29 19.96
CA ASP A 239 10.71 -0.71 21.00
C ASP A 239 12.01 -1.46 20.68
N GLU A 240 13.11 -1.01 21.28
CA GLU A 240 14.45 -1.58 21.06
C GLU A 240 14.58 -3.04 21.55
N ALA A 241 13.65 -3.53 22.36
CA ALA A 241 13.62 -4.92 22.79
C ALA A 241 13.02 -5.86 21.75
N CYS A 242 12.36 -5.33 20.71
CA CYS A 242 11.68 -6.11 19.69
C CYS A 242 12.32 -5.85 18.31
N PRO A 243 13.19 -6.74 17.79
CA PRO A 243 13.71 -6.66 16.42
C PRO A 243 12.59 -6.66 15.39
N ILE A 244 12.78 -5.96 14.28
CA ILE A 244 11.77 -5.88 13.20
C ILE A 244 11.51 -7.23 12.56
N ASP A 245 12.46 -8.15 12.57
CA ASP A 245 12.31 -9.52 12.05
C ASP A 245 11.22 -10.32 12.79
N ASN A 246 10.88 -9.90 14.02
CA ASN A 246 9.78 -10.47 14.81
C ASN A 246 8.42 -9.85 14.48
N VAL A 247 8.35 -8.95 13.50
CA VAL A 247 7.14 -8.21 13.15
C VAL A 247 6.76 -8.46 11.70
N ILE A 248 5.51 -8.82 11.45
CA ILE A 248 4.94 -8.80 10.10
C ILE A 248 4.51 -7.36 9.81
N MET A 249 5.25 -6.69 8.92
CA MET A 249 4.85 -5.41 8.34
C MET A 249 4.04 -5.66 7.08
N PRO A 250 2.96 -4.89 6.82
CA PRO A 250 2.18 -5.05 5.61
C PRO A 250 3.01 -4.67 4.40
N TYR A 251 2.98 -5.51 3.37
CA TYR A 251 3.61 -5.21 2.08
C TYR A 251 2.55 -4.75 1.09
N HIS A 252 2.76 -3.56 0.55
CA HIS A 252 1.96 -3.02 -0.55
C HIS A 252 2.89 -2.63 -1.71
N PRO A 253 2.63 -3.06 -2.95
CA PRO A 253 3.57 -2.84 -4.06
C PRO A 253 3.57 -1.42 -4.62
N GLU A 254 2.59 -0.59 -4.23
CA GLU A 254 2.52 0.80 -4.68
C GLU A 254 3.45 1.71 -3.86
N PRO A 255 4.05 2.74 -4.50
CA PRO A 255 5.11 3.55 -3.88
C PRO A 255 4.66 4.34 -2.64
N ASN A 256 3.39 4.69 -2.54
CA ASN A 256 2.84 5.46 -1.42
C ASN A 256 2.83 4.69 -0.08
N TYR A 257 3.02 3.37 -0.12
CA TYR A 257 3.03 2.50 1.05
C TYR A 257 4.43 1.99 1.41
N LYS A 258 5.48 2.71 1.00
CA LYS A 258 6.84 2.36 1.39
C LYS A 258 7.09 2.75 2.85
N TRP A 259 7.48 1.76 3.63
CA TRP A 259 8.00 1.98 4.98
C TRP A 259 9.44 2.53 4.92
N GLU A 260 9.76 3.34 5.91
CA GLU A 260 11.16 3.66 6.18
C GLU A 260 11.88 2.41 6.70
N LYS A 261 13.22 2.44 6.71
CA LYS A 261 14.00 1.32 7.24
C LYS A 261 13.93 1.29 8.76
N PHE A 262 13.45 0.17 9.28
CA PHE A 262 13.37 -0.10 10.70
C PHE A 262 14.25 -1.32 11.03
N ALA A 263 15.05 -1.24 12.10
CA ALA A 263 15.76 -2.37 12.68
C ALA A 263 14.98 -2.96 13.86
N HIS A 264 14.12 -2.16 14.49
CA HIS A 264 13.26 -2.53 15.60
C HIS A 264 11.81 -2.14 15.32
N ARG A 265 10.90 -2.67 16.13
CA ARG A 265 9.47 -2.41 16.02
C ARG A 265 9.16 -0.92 16.24
N PRO A 266 8.62 -0.17 15.27
CA PRO A 266 8.19 1.20 15.51
C PRO A 266 7.00 1.23 16.47
N ILE A 267 6.98 2.20 17.39
CA ILE A 267 5.89 2.39 18.37
C ILE A 267 5.02 3.57 17.95
N SER A 268 5.65 4.65 17.55
CA SER A 268 4.99 5.87 17.13
C SER A 268 5.89 6.71 16.22
N TYR A 269 5.30 7.68 15.56
CA TYR A 269 6.04 8.80 15.00
C TYR A 269 5.33 10.13 15.24
N ALA A 270 6.11 11.17 15.53
CA ALA A 270 5.63 12.53 15.59
C ALA A 270 5.69 13.15 14.20
N TRP A 271 4.59 13.75 13.76
CA TRP A 271 4.50 14.47 12.51
C TRP A 271 4.47 15.96 12.75
N GLU A 272 5.30 16.68 12.01
CA GLU A 272 5.39 18.13 11.99
C GLU A 272 5.28 18.63 10.55
N THR A 273 4.55 19.71 10.34
CA THR A 273 4.43 20.36 9.03
C THR A 273 4.72 21.87 9.15
N VAL A 274 4.80 22.54 8.02
CA VAL A 274 5.09 23.97 7.99
C VAL A 274 3.79 24.77 8.00
N ASN A 275 3.69 25.72 8.92
CA ASN A 275 2.56 26.66 8.96
C ASN A 275 2.74 27.82 7.95
N ASP A 276 1.74 28.69 7.84
CA ASP A 276 1.75 29.86 6.96
C ASP A 276 2.94 30.83 7.20
N GLY A 277 3.59 30.74 8.36
CA GLY A 277 4.78 31.50 8.72
C GLY A 277 6.10 30.79 8.42
N SER A 278 6.10 29.71 7.66
CA SER A 278 7.26 28.86 7.33
C SER A 278 7.97 28.29 8.57
N GLN A 279 7.24 28.07 9.65
CA GLN A 279 7.75 27.42 10.86
C GLN A 279 7.22 25.99 10.94
N LEU A 280 8.10 25.03 11.28
CA LEU A 280 7.70 23.69 11.64
C LEU A 280 6.85 23.73 12.90
N VAL A 281 5.66 23.17 12.80
CA VAL A 281 4.72 23.03 13.92
C VAL A 281 4.35 21.55 14.05
N TYR A 282 4.28 21.08 15.30
CA TYR A 282 3.77 19.78 15.62
C TYR A 282 2.30 19.66 15.21
N VAL A 283 1.93 18.55 14.59
CA VAL A 283 0.55 18.24 14.20
C VAL A 283 -0.03 17.19 15.13
N CYS A 284 0.51 15.98 15.11
CA CYS A 284 0.04 14.86 15.91
C CYS A 284 1.12 13.78 16.04
N ASP A 285 0.90 12.86 16.95
CA ASP A 285 1.59 11.58 16.99
C ASP A 285 0.77 10.52 16.27
N TYR A 286 1.41 9.70 15.46
CA TYR A 286 0.83 8.48 14.93
C TYR A 286 1.31 7.30 15.75
N ILE A 287 0.40 6.46 16.19
CA ILE A 287 0.63 5.33 17.07
C ILE A 287 0.48 4.05 16.26
N PHE A 288 1.44 3.13 16.38
CA PHE A 288 1.38 1.81 15.76
C PHE A 288 0.79 0.80 16.74
N GLU A 289 -0.25 0.10 16.34
CA GLU A 289 -0.89 -0.95 17.12
C GLU A 289 -0.56 -2.32 16.53
N TYR A 290 -0.18 -3.25 17.39
CA TYR A 290 0.21 -4.60 17.03
C TYR A 290 -0.64 -5.61 17.77
N ARG A 291 -0.96 -6.70 17.09
CA ARG A 291 -1.47 -7.91 17.74
C ARG A 291 -0.38 -8.96 17.81
N THR A 292 -0.41 -9.82 18.82
CA THR A 292 0.53 -10.93 18.94
C THR A 292 0.16 -12.05 17.96
N PHE A 293 1.19 -12.68 17.40
CA PHE A 293 1.00 -13.76 16.42
C PHE A 293 0.49 -15.07 17.06
N GLU A 294 0.88 -15.37 18.32
CA GLU A 294 0.39 -16.54 19.07
C GLU A 294 -1.07 -16.44 19.50
N GLY A 295 -1.66 -15.30 19.33
CA GLY A 295 -3.04 -15.01 19.59
C GLY A 295 -3.78 -14.67 18.30
N MET A 296 -3.79 -15.51 17.25
CA MET A 296 -5.00 -15.55 16.49
C MET A 296 -6.06 -16.26 17.35
N PRO A 297 -6.65 -15.60 18.37
CA PRO A 297 -7.95 -15.99 18.77
C PRO A 297 -8.77 -15.73 17.53
N GLN A 298 -9.39 -16.73 17.00
CA GLN A 298 -10.54 -16.56 16.12
C GLN A 298 -11.57 -15.57 16.72
N ASN A 299 -11.29 -14.81 17.78
CA ASN A 299 -12.32 -14.13 18.56
C ASN A 299 -11.93 -12.89 19.40
N ASP A 300 -10.77 -12.22 19.27
CA ASP A 300 -10.45 -11.06 20.13
C ASP A 300 -10.28 -9.69 19.43
N ILE A 301 -10.82 -9.52 18.25
CA ILE A 301 -11.49 -8.25 17.96
C ILE A 301 -12.79 -8.33 18.77
N PRO A 302 -13.20 -7.27 19.52
CA PRO A 302 -14.49 -7.33 20.17
C PRO A 302 -15.48 -7.77 19.12
N ALA A 303 -16.06 -8.94 19.29
CA ALA A 303 -16.94 -9.60 18.32
C ALA A 303 -18.21 -8.76 18.04
N SER A 304 -18.25 -7.53 18.54
CA SER A 304 -19.32 -6.54 18.36
C SER A 304 -19.26 -5.80 17.02
N ASP A 305 -18.09 -5.66 16.37
CA ASP A 305 -17.98 -4.72 15.25
C ASP A 305 -17.49 -5.33 13.92
N MET A 306 -17.10 -6.61 13.89
CA MET A 306 -16.76 -7.27 12.65
C MET A 306 -17.94 -8.00 12.02
N MET A 307 -18.27 -7.59 10.81
CA MET A 307 -19.19 -8.34 9.97
C MET A 307 -18.49 -9.61 9.44
N THR A 308 -19.14 -10.74 9.58
CA THR A 308 -18.76 -11.97 8.86
C THR A 308 -19.85 -12.39 7.91
N VAL A 309 -19.45 -12.94 6.76
CA VAL A 309 -20.37 -13.48 5.76
C VAL A 309 -20.01 -14.92 5.47
N TYR A 310 -20.99 -15.83 5.60
CA TYR A 310 -20.76 -17.23 5.34
C TYR A 310 -22.03 -17.93 4.82
N PRO A 311 -21.88 -19.00 4.00
CA PRO A 311 -20.62 -19.45 3.41
C PRO A 311 -20.06 -18.42 2.43
N ASN A 312 -18.74 -18.38 2.30
CA ASN A 312 -18.05 -17.65 1.25
C ASN A 312 -17.03 -18.62 0.62
N PRO A 313 -17.20 -19.05 -0.64
CA PRO A 313 -18.23 -18.66 -1.61
C PRO A 313 -19.66 -19.03 -1.21
N ALA A 314 -20.60 -18.12 -1.49
CA ALA A 314 -22.04 -18.31 -1.28
C ALA A 314 -22.67 -19.08 -2.45
N GLN A 315 -23.62 -19.96 -2.13
CA GLN A 315 -24.41 -20.67 -3.13
C GLN A 315 -25.87 -20.70 -2.70
N GLY A 316 -26.70 -19.89 -3.34
CA GLY A 316 -28.12 -19.75 -3.03
C GLY A 316 -28.41 -18.84 -1.84
N GLU A 317 -27.74 -19.06 -0.71
CA GLU A 317 -27.91 -18.26 0.51
C GLU A 317 -26.56 -17.89 1.13
N MET A 318 -26.56 -16.75 1.84
CA MET A 318 -25.46 -16.35 2.73
C MET A 318 -26.01 -15.75 4.02
N THR A 319 -25.26 -15.90 5.10
CA THR A 319 -25.60 -15.33 6.40
C THR A 319 -24.64 -14.19 6.72
N LEU A 320 -25.19 -13.02 6.96
CA LEU A 320 -24.51 -11.86 7.51
C LEU A 320 -24.53 -11.94 9.03
N SER A 321 -23.37 -11.79 9.67
CA SER A 321 -23.27 -11.76 11.13
C SER A 321 -22.57 -10.47 11.55
N LEU A 322 -23.29 -9.59 12.24
CA LEU A 322 -22.82 -8.33 12.78
C LEU A 322 -23.65 -7.98 14.02
N GLU A 323 -23.01 -7.63 15.12
CA GLU A 323 -23.73 -7.21 16.32
C GLU A 323 -24.52 -5.94 16.04
N GLY A 324 -25.83 -5.95 16.36
CA GLY A 324 -26.70 -4.81 16.12
C GLY A 324 -27.06 -4.57 14.66
N LEU A 325 -26.89 -5.55 13.78
CA LEU A 325 -27.22 -5.46 12.35
C LEU A 325 -28.63 -4.90 12.12
N ARG A 326 -28.73 -3.84 11.31
CA ARG A 326 -30.00 -3.13 11.00
C ARG A 326 -30.33 -3.13 9.51
N ARG A 327 -29.33 -3.02 8.65
CA ARG A 327 -29.52 -3.05 7.19
C ARG A 327 -28.28 -3.54 6.49
N TYR A 328 -28.44 -3.99 5.26
CA TYR A 328 -27.35 -4.41 4.41
C TYR A 328 -27.56 -3.97 2.96
N GLU A 329 -26.47 -3.89 2.22
CA GLU A 329 -26.40 -3.63 0.79
C GLU A 329 -25.42 -4.62 0.17
N ILE A 330 -25.72 -5.15 -1.03
CA ILE A 330 -24.84 -5.97 -1.84
C ILE A 330 -24.56 -5.20 -3.11
N ILE A 331 -23.28 -4.99 -3.39
CA ILE A 331 -22.79 -4.13 -4.45
C ILE A 331 -22.01 -5.00 -5.44
N ASP A 332 -22.30 -4.88 -6.72
CA ASP A 332 -21.55 -5.57 -7.79
C ASP A 332 -20.19 -4.89 -8.05
N MET A 333 -19.34 -5.52 -8.85
CA MET A 333 -17.99 -5.02 -9.17
C MET A 333 -17.99 -3.73 -10.02
N ASN A 334 -19.17 -3.25 -10.43
CA ASN A 334 -19.33 -1.94 -11.09
C ASN A 334 -19.82 -0.86 -10.12
N GLY A 335 -19.80 -1.15 -8.80
CA GLY A 335 -20.26 -0.21 -7.77
C GLY A 335 -21.76 -0.06 -7.65
N ARG A 336 -22.55 -0.86 -8.39
CA ARG A 336 -24.00 -0.76 -8.39
C ARG A 336 -24.59 -1.63 -7.28
N THR A 337 -25.43 -1.07 -6.43
CA THR A 337 -26.23 -1.84 -5.46
C THR A 337 -27.20 -2.76 -6.20
N VAL A 338 -26.95 -4.06 -6.11
CA VAL A 338 -27.78 -5.11 -6.74
C VAL A 338 -28.82 -5.68 -5.79
N MET A 339 -28.60 -5.56 -4.48
CA MET A 339 -29.52 -5.99 -3.46
C MET A 339 -29.36 -5.16 -2.19
N GLN A 340 -30.45 -4.88 -1.49
CA GLN A 340 -30.42 -4.21 -0.17
C GLN A 340 -31.61 -4.67 0.67
N GLY A 341 -31.46 -4.60 1.99
CA GLY A 341 -32.54 -5.00 2.89
C GLY A 341 -32.36 -4.50 4.32
N GLN A 342 -33.47 -4.58 5.06
CA GLN A 342 -33.47 -4.38 6.51
C GLN A 342 -33.14 -5.72 7.19
N ALA A 343 -32.39 -5.65 8.27
CA ALA A 343 -32.06 -6.79 9.10
C ALA A 343 -32.28 -6.45 10.58
N THR A 344 -32.47 -7.45 11.40
CA THR A 344 -32.63 -7.27 12.85
C THR A 344 -31.87 -8.35 13.60
N GLY A 345 -31.20 -7.97 14.67
CA GLY A 345 -30.44 -8.88 15.52
C GLY A 345 -28.97 -9.01 15.11
N LYS A 346 -28.36 -10.14 15.41
CA LYS A 346 -26.94 -10.40 15.18
C LYS A 346 -26.67 -11.13 13.87
N ARG A 347 -27.63 -11.89 13.36
CA ARG A 347 -27.51 -12.71 12.15
C ARG A 347 -28.71 -12.52 11.24
N HIS A 348 -28.45 -12.45 9.94
CA HIS A 348 -29.48 -12.32 8.93
C HIS A 348 -29.09 -13.12 7.69
N THR A 349 -29.97 -14.04 7.25
CA THR A 349 -29.75 -14.82 6.04
C THR A 349 -30.34 -14.10 4.84
N VAL A 350 -29.55 -14.00 3.79
CA VAL A 350 -29.88 -13.35 2.54
C VAL A 350 -29.90 -14.40 1.43
N ASP A 351 -31.00 -14.48 0.69
CA ASP A 351 -31.08 -15.27 -0.52
C ASP A 351 -30.36 -14.53 -1.66
N VAL A 352 -29.35 -15.16 -2.21
CA VAL A 352 -28.51 -14.63 -3.30
C VAL A 352 -28.62 -15.47 -4.57
N SER A 353 -29.61 -16.33 -4.65
CA SER A 353 -29.83 -17.24 -5.79
C SER A 353 -30.09 -16.52 -7.12
N ASP A 354 -30.59 -15.28 -7.05
CA ASP A 354 -30.83 -14.44 -8.24
C ASP A 354 -29.60 -13.64 -8.66
N LEU A 355 -28.51 -13.65 -7.90
CA LEU A 355 -27.27 -12.96 -8.27
C LEU A 355 -26.46 -13.80 -9.25
N ALA A 356 -25.90 -13.15 -10.24
CA ALA A 356 -24.96 -13.82 -11.16
C ALA A 356 -23.72 -14.31 -10.41
N SER A 357 -23.13 -15.42 -10.86
CA SER A 357 -21.84 -15.85 -10.31
C SER A 357 -20.81 -14.76 -10.49
N GLY A 358 -20.16 -14.38 -9.40
CA GLY A 358 -19.23 -13.25 -9.41
C GLY A 358 -18.83 -12.81 -7.99
N LEU A 359 -18.02 -11.78 -7.94
CA LEU A 359 -17.57 -11.14 -6.72
C LEU A 359 -18.48 -9.96 -6.38
N TYR A 360 -18.79 -9.82 -5.09
CA TYR A 360 -19.65 -8.76 -4.57
C TYR A 360 -19.06 -8.19 -3.29
N LEU A 361 -19.30 -6.91 -3.04
CA LEU A 361 -19.06 -6.26 -1.77
C LEU A 361 -20.36 -6.24 -0.98
N VAL A 362 -20.34 -6.78 0.23
CA VAL A 362 -21.48 -6.72 1.16
C VAL A 362 -21.18 -5.66 2.20
N LYS A 363 -22.07 -4.68 2.33
CA LYS A 363 -22.06 -3.64 3.38
C LYS A 363 -23.15 -3.94 4.39
N ALA A 364 -22.86 -3.76 5.66
CA ALA A 364 -23.83 -3.92 6.74
C ALA A 364 -23.69 -2.80 7.78
N TYR A 365 -24.84 -2.28 8.22
CA TYR A 365 -24.92 -1.17 9.17
C TYR A 365 -25.48 -1.65 10.51
N ASN A 366 -24.79 -1.37 11.62
CA ASN A 366 -25.20 -1.78 12.95
C ASN A 366 -25.95 -0.70 13.75
N GLY A 367 -26.21 0.46 13.14
CA GLY A 367 -26.85 1.61 13.79
C GLY A 367 -25.86 2.70 14.22
N GLN A 368 -24.56 2.43 14.14
CA GLN A 368 -23.46 3.36 14.44
C GLN A 368 -22.48 3.45 13.28
N THR A 369 -22.00 2.31 12.79
CA THR A 369 -20.98 2.21 11.74
C THR A 369 -21.41 1.24 10.64
N TRP A 370 -20.80 1.41 9.47
CA TRP A 370 -20.86 0.47 8.37
C TRP A 370 -19.65 -0.48 8.42
N SER A 371 -19.92 -1.75 8.22
CA SER A 371 -18.90 -2.79 8.03
C SER A 371 -19.03 -3.39 6.63
N THR A 372 -17.91 -3.75 6.02
CA THR A 372 -17.87 -4.32 4.66
C THR A 372 -17.20 -5.68 4.67
N CYS A 373 -17.66 -6.56 3.79
CA CYS A 373 -17.06 -7.88 3.57
C CYS A 373 -17.22 -8.28 2.11
N LYS A 374 -16.20 -8.91 1.56
CA LYS A 374 -16.18 -9.41 0.19
C LYS A 374 -16.76 -10.81 0.14
N VAL A 375 -17.61 -11.08 -0.83
CA VAL A 375 -18.28 -12.38 -1.02
C VAL A 375 -18.21 -12.79 -2.46
N GLN A 376 -17.84 -14.05 -2.69
CA GLN A 376 -17.99 -14.70 -3.97
C GLN A 376 -19.31 -15.46 -4.02
N VAL A 377 -20.15 -15.20 -5.03
CA VAL A 377 -21.35 -15.97 -5.36
C VAL A 377 -21.03 -16.95 -6.49
N LYS A 378 -21.46 -18.24 -6.34
CA LYS A 378 -21.26 -19.32 -7.31
C LYS A 378 -22.54 -19.67 -8.05
#